data_33335ff5525cc807ba6b594389cdb231
#
_entry.id   33335ff5525cc807ba6b594389cdb231
#
_cell.length_a   1.000
_cell.length_b   1.000
_cell.length_c   1.000
_cell.angle_alpha   90.00
_cell.angle_beta   90.00
_cell.angle_gamma   90.00
#
_symmetry.space_group_name_H-M   'P 1'
#
loop_
_entity.id
_entity.type
_entity.pdbx_description
1 polymer ?
#
loop_
_entity_poly.entity_id
_entity_poly.type
_entity_poly.pdbx_seq_one_letter_code
_entity_poly.pdbx_strand_id
1 'polypeptide(L)'
;ALLHCMSPLLTQSGHSPESRSLTAGPPIWYVSVATGVALNLADGYVRRRDFIKIAIVGSAAAWPYATRAQQPPTPVIGFLRPTKADESGHLVAAFREGLRESGYSSDKFIIEPRWADGLGEQLPKLARELIALPVAAIAAGGIPAAQAAKEATASIPIIFVTGGDPQTERLVPSINRPGGNMTGVSFYNIPVTGKRLALLHEMVPNAEVIAVLQDPNSRTFQTETREIEAAARAIGQKITIVKASSEQEINAAFSTVAKSGAGALFVGGGAFFNARASQLVGLAALQAIPAIYVSSTTVAAGGLVSYVGSQTDAYRRAGVYVARILKG
;
A
#
# COMPACT_ATOMS: atom_id res chain seq x y z
N ALA A 1 27.40 -7.10 -13.21
CA ALA A 1 28.36 -6.01 -13.33
C ALA A 1 27.93 -4.85 -12.45
N LEU A 2 28.76 -4.61 -11.46
CA LEU A 2 28.72 -3.51 -10.52
C LEU A 2 28.83 -2.16 -11.24
N LEU A 3 28.14 -1.15 -10.74
CA LEU A 3 28.72 0.20 -10.72
C LEU A 3 28.15 1.00 -9.54
N HIS A 4 29.06 1.26 -8.63
CA HIS A 4 29.09 2.31 -7.61
C HIS A 4 28.98 3.69 -8.25
N CYS A 5 28.35 4.63 -7.57
CA CYS A 5 28.77 6.01 -7.58
C CYS A 5 28.53 6.67 -6.21
N MET A 6 29.68 6.92 -5.57
CA MET A 6 29.86 7.70 -4.35
C MET A 6 29.99 9.18 -4.72
N SER A 7 29.45 10.04 -3.88
CA SER A 7 29.92 11.33 -3.32
C SER A 7 30.78 12.26 -4.18
N PRO A 8 31.04 13.55 -3.86
CA PRO A 8 31.38 14.15 -2.56
C PRO A 8 30.78 15.56 -2.32
N LEU A 9 30.68 16.00 -1.08
CA LEU A 9 31.59 16.81 -0.25
C LEU A 9 32.05 18.19 -0.79
N LEU A 10 32.09 19.14 0.18
CA LEU A 10 32.88 20.36 0.35
C LEU A 10 32.09 21.65 0.12
N THR A 11 32.18 22.69 0.89
CA THR A 11 33.20 23.22 1.84
C THR A 11 32.63 24.43 2.55
N GLN A 12 32.98 24.57 3.82
CA GLN A 12 33.71 25.67 4.49
C GLN A 12 33.26 27.13 4.31
N SER A 13 33.08 27.78 5.41
CA SER A 13 33.84 28.85 6.08
C SER A 13 32.96 29.48 7.12
N GLY A 14 33.23 29.60 8.39
CA GLY A 14 34.43 30.17 9.02
C GLY A 14 34.04 31.51 9.63
N HIS A 15 33.90 31.56 11.00
CA HIS A 15 34.38 32.69 11.83
C HIS A 15 34.00 32.43 13.29
N SER A 16 34.99 32.22 14.12
CA SER A 16 35.03 32.59 15.53
C SER A 16 35.50 34.05 15.57
N PRO A 17 35.46 34.80 16.66
CA PRO A 17 35.72 34.39 18.06
C PRO A 17 34.86 35.15 19.12
N GLU A 18 34.89 34.78 20.33
CA GLU A 18 35.38 35.50 21.52
C GLU A 18 34.78 35.01 22.82
N SER A 19 35.69 34.72 23.69
CA SER A 19 35.62 34.37 25.07
C SER A 19 34.76 35.28 25.97
N ARG A 20 33.91 34.70 26.84
CA ARG A 20 33.69 35.19 28.20
C ARG A 20 33.52 34.02 29.17
N SER A 21 34.49 33.88 30.02
CA SER A 21 34.51 33.05 31.21
C SER A 21 33.38 33.45 32.17
N LEU A 22 32.48 32.54 32.50
CA LEU A 22 31.67 32.62 33.69
C LEU A 22 31.90 31.32 34.47
N THR A 23 32.53 31.45 35.58
CA THR A 23 32.71 30.43 36.60
C THR A 23 31.37 29.94 37.12
N ALA A 24 30.97 28.75 36.71
CA ALA A 24 29.83 28.06 37.27
C ALA A 24 30.30 27.22 38.45
N GLY A 25 29.73 27.50 39.61
CA GLY A 25 29.88 26.65 40.79
C GLY A 25 29.29 25.26 40.61
N PRO A 26 29.62 24.27 41.44
CA PRO A 26 29.19 22.90 41.25
C PRO A 26 27.66 22.77 41.34
N PRO A 27 27.02 21.91 40.49
CA PRO A 27 25.59 21.74 40.53
C PRO A 27 25.14 21.06 41.82
N ILE A 28 24.20 21.70 42.51
CA ILE A 28 23.54 21.16 43.71
C ILE A 28 22.47 20.16 43.22
N TRP A 29 22.71 18.88 43.41
CA TRP A 29 21.73 17.85 43.15
C TRP A 29 20.77 17.71 44.32
N TYR A 30 19.50 18.08 44.16
CA TYR A 30 18.44 17.77 45.10
C TYR A 30 17.91 16.37 44.78
N VAL A 31 18.16 15.40 45.64
CA VAL A 31 17.46 14.11 45.66
C VAL A 31 16.30 14.25 46.64
N SER A 32 15.08 14.36 46.12
CA SER A 32 13.86 14.33 46.91
C SER A 32 13.50 12.87 47.20
N VAL A 33 13.73 12.40 48.41
CA VAL A 33 13.23 11.11 48.87
C VAL A 33 11.93 11.34 49.64
N ALA A 34 10.82 10.88 49.06
CA ALA A 34 9.50 10.97 49.70
C ALA A 34 9.33 9.93 50.83
N THR A 35 10.09 10.06 51.88
CA THR A 35 9.80 9.46 53.18
C THR A 35 10.22 10.44 54.24
N GLY A 36 9.27 10.92 55.06
CA GLY A 36 9.40 12.01 56.02
C GLY A 36 10.42 11.82 57.13
N VAL A 37 11.68 11.65 56.78
CA VAL A 37 12.84 11.71 57.72
C VAL A 37 13.75 12.81 57.23
N ALA A 38 13.66 13.98 57.87
CA ALA A 38 14.59 15.07 57.64
C ALA A 38 15.93 14.68 58.26
N LEU A 39 16.93 14.41 57.41
CA LEU A 39 18.33 14.24 57.82
C LEU A 39 19.00 15.62 57.79
N ASN A 40 19.32 16.12 58.97
CA ASN A 40 20.10 17.35 59.15
C ASN A 40 21.58 17.04 58.88
N LEU A 41 22.12 17.49 57.75
CA LEU A 41 23.51 17.26 57.33
C LEU A 41 24.43 18.40 57.80
N ALA A 42 24.33 18.77 59.07
CA ALA A 42 25.22 19.81 59.61
C ALA A 42 26.61 19.32 60.10
N ASP A 43 26.80 17.99 60.27
CA ASP A 43 28.08 17.43 60.69
C ASP A 43 28.50 16.29 59.71
N GLY A 44 29.48 16.61 58.90
CA GLY A 44 30.00 15.85 57.77
C GLY A 44 30.63 14.49 58.02
N TYR A 45 30.03 13.57 58.82
CA TYR A 45 30.59 12.23 59.03
C TYR A 45 29.47 11.20 59.21
N VAL A 46 29.06 10.50 58.09
CA VAL A 46 28.19 9.33 58.16
C VAL A 46 29.06 8.08 58.42
N ARG A 47 28.90 7.46 59.60
CA ARG A 47 29.62 6.21 59.90
C ARG A 47 29.18 5.06 59.04
N ARG A 48 30.11 4.23 58.58
CA ARG A 48 29.87 3.05 57.71
C ARG A 48 28.68 2.16 58.17
N ARG A 49 28.39 2.10 59.46
CA ARG A 49 27.29 1.35 60.06
C ARG A 49 25.91 1.91 59.74
N ASP A 50 25.78 3.21 59.54
CA ASP A 50 24.50 3.85 59.24
C ASP A 50 24.13 3.72 57.76
N PHE A 51 25.13 3.63 56.89
CA PHE A 51 24.96 3.33 55.48
C PHE A 51 24.37 1.92 55.25
N ILE A 52 24.80 0.93 56.05
CA ILE A 52 24.31 -0.46 55.94
C ILE A 52 22.85 -0.57 56.39
N LYS A 53 22.46 0.17 57.45
CA LYS A 53 21.07 0.20 57.92
C LYS A 53 20.10 0.85 56.92
N ILE A 54 20.54 1.90 56.24
CA ILE A 54 19.74 2.56 55.17
C ILE A 54 19.63 1.68 53.94
N ALA A 55 20.68 0.93 53.58
CA ALA A 55 20.67 0.00 52.45
C ALA A 55 19.74 -1.21 52.70
N ILE A 56 19.63 -1.71 53.93
CA ILE A 56 18.78 -2.87 54.27
C ILE A 56 17.30 -2.48 54.38
N VAL A 57 16.97 -1.30 54.88
CA VAL A 57 15.58 -0.81 54.95
C VAL A 57 15.07 -0.36 53.58
N GLY A 58 15.96 0.21 52.73
CA GLY A 58 15.63 0.59 51.35
C GLY A 58 15.37 -0.59 50.41
N SER A 59 16.04 -1.73 50.63
CA SER A 59 15.87 -2.92 49.79
C SER A 59 14.61 -3.75 50.09
N ALA A 60 14.03 -3.65 51.29
CA ALA A 60 12.81 -4.33 51.68
C ALA A 60 11.54 -3.59 51.20
N ALA A 61 11.60 -2.28 50.97
CA ALA A 61 10.48 -1.48 50.45
C ALA A 61 10.39 -1.40 48.92
N ALA A 62 11.44 -1.86 48.22
CA ALA A 62 11.48 -1.82 46.73
C ALA A 62 10.95 -3.09 46.03
N TRP A 63 10.38 -4.02 46.78
CA TRP A 63 9.98 -5.32 46.24
C TRP A 63 8.47 -5.54 46.15
N PRO A 64 7.65 -4.66 45.64
CA PRO A 64 6.63 -5.11 44.70
C PRO A 64 6.35 -4.20 43.52
N TYR A 65 7.23 -3.29 43.16
CA TYR A 65 7.17 -2.61 41.89
C TYR A 65 8.07 -3.32 40.86
N ALA A 66 7.95 -4.66 40.78
CA ALA A 66 8.08 -5.32 39.51
C ALA A 66 6.97 -4.72 38.66
N THR A 67 7.25 -3.61 38.00
CA THR A 67 6.46 -3.16 36.86
C THR A 67 6.31 -4.39 35.98
N ARG A 68 5.15 -5.06 36.06
CA ARG A 68 4.68 -5.85 34.94
C ARG A 68 4.84 -4.88 33.78
N ALA A 69 5.87 -5.08 32.98
CA ALA A 69 5.91 -4.54 31.64
C ALA A 69 4.61 -5.03 31.02
N GLN A 70 3.58 -4.18 31.04
CA GLN A 70 2.33 -4.48 30.38
C GLN A 70 2.77 -4.68 28.95
N GLN A 71 2.75 -5.93 28.50
CA GLN A 71 2.90 -6.20 27.08
C GLN A 71 1.97 -5.22 26.39
N PRO A 72 2.48 -4.40 25.46
CA PRO A 72 1.62 -3.47 24.77
C PRO A 72 0.43 -4.25 24.24
N PRO A 73 -0.80 -3.74 24.40
CA PRO A 73 -1.98 -4.45 23.96
C PRO A 73 -1.83 -4.88 22.52
N THR A 74 -2.19 -6.11 22.19
CA THR A 74 -2.12 -6.65 20.83
C THR A 74 -2.83 -5.68 19.88
N PRO A 75 -2.15 -5.06 18.90
CA PRO A 75 -2.76 -4.07 18.03
C PRO A 75 -3.87 -4.69 17.20
N VAL A 76 -5.00 -4.00 17.12
CA VAL A 76 -6.13 -4.34 16.27
C VAL A 76 -6.01 -3.55 14.98
N ILE A 77 -6.12 -4.22 13.84
CA ILE A 77 -6.05 -3.63 12.50
C ILE A 77 -7.41 -3.81 11.85
N GLY A 78 -8.09 -2.70 11.58
CA GLY A 78 -9.32 -2.70 10.80
C GLY A 78 -9.02 -3.08 9.34
N PHE A 79 -9.88 -3.91 8.73
CA PHE A 79 -9.75 -4.31 7.34
C PHE A 79 -11.09 -4.10 6.63
N LEU A 80 -11.20 -3.04 5.81
CA LEU A 80 -12.43 -2.60 5.18
C LEU A 80 -12.43 -2.88 3.68
N ARG A 81 -13.46 -3.59 3.19
CA ARG A 81 -13.59 -3.91 1.76
C ARG A 81 -15.03 -3.84 1.25
N PRO A 82 -15.22 -3.45 -0.04
CA PRO A 82 -16.54 -3.45 -0.68
C PRO A 82 -17.02 -4.85 -1.09
N THR A 83 -16.12 -5.83 -1.26
CA THR A 83 -16.40 -7.18 -1.74
C THR A 83 -16.76 -8.14 -0.62
N LYS A 84 -17.09 -9.39 -0.94
CA LYS A 84 -17.38 -10.45 0.01
C LYS A 84 -16.11 -11.04 0.63
N ALA A 85 -16.29 -11.71 1.77
CA ALA A 85 -15.19 -12.34 2.50
C ALA A 85 -14.51 -13.47 1.72
N ASP A 86 -15.27 -14.32 1.06
CA ASP A 86 -14.81 -15.47 0.27
C ASP A 86 -13.95 -15.03 -0.94
N GLU A 87 -14.33 -13.93 -1.59
CA GLU A 87 -13.57 -13.34 -2.70
C GLU A 87 -12.23 -12.74 -2.28
N SER A 88 -12.06 -12.46 -1.01
CA SER A 88 -10.93 -11.65 -0.47
C SER A 88 -9.96 -12.43 0.38
N GLY A 89 -10.17 -13.72 0.61
CA GLY A 89 -9.34 -14.55 1.48
C GLY A 89 -7.84 -14.53 1.11
N HIS A 90 -7.52 -14.59 -0.17
CA HIS A 90 -6.14 -14.53 -0.67
C HIS A 90 -5.48 -13.16 -0.42
N LEU A 91 -6.25 -12.08 -0.39
CA LEU A 91 -5.73 -10.72 -0.12
C LEU A 91 -5.46 -10.51 1.36
N VAL A 92 -6.32 -11.06 2.23
CA VAL A 92 -6.08 -11.07 3.69
C VAL A 92 -4.84 -11.90 4.00
N ALA A 93 -4.67 -13.05 3.34
CA ALA A 93 -3.46 -13.88 3.49
C ALA A 93 -2.20 -13.12 3.09
N ALA A 94 -2.21 -12.43 1.95
CA ALA A 94 -1.10 -11.60 1.49
C ALA A 94 -0.81 -10.44 2.45
N PHE A 95 -1.84 -9.79 2.97
CA PHE A 95 -1.69 -8.72 3.96
C PHE A 95 -1.04 -9.22 5.26
N ARG A 96 -1.48 -10.39 5.76
CA ARG A 96 -0.85 -11.06 6.93
C ARG A 96 0.61 -11.40 6.66
N GLU A 97 0.93 -11.84 5.47
CA GLU A 97 2.31 -12.14 5.07
C GLU A 97 3.19 -10.89 5.13
N GLY A 98 2.72 -9.73 4.66
CA GLY A 98 3.46 -8.47 4.76
C GLY A 98 3.71 -8.03 6.21
N LEU A 99 2.75 -8.25 7.11
CA LEU A 99 2.95 -8.04 8.56
C LEU A 99 4.03 -8.99 9.10
N ARG A 100 3.98 -10.28 8.73
CA ARG A 100 4.93 -11.31 9.16
C ARG A 100 6.35 -11.01 8.69
N GLU A 101 6.54 -10.65 7.43
CA GLU A 101 7.84 -10.22 6.86
C GLU A 101 8.45 -9.04 7.64
N SER A 102 7.59 -8.21 8.23
CA SER A 102 7.99 -7.06 9.03
C SER A 102 8.19 -7.37 10.52
N GLY A 103 8.15 -8.65 10.93
CA GLY A 103 8.43 -9.10 12.29
C GLY A 103 7.21 -9.16 13.22
N TYR A 104 5.99 -9.07 12.67
CA TYR A 104 4.77 -9.33 13.42
C TYR A 104 4.32 -10.77 13.20
N SER A 105 4.57 -11.66 14.19
CA SER A 105 3.99 -13.02 14.17
C SER A 105 2.47 -12.97 14.34
N SER A 106 1.78 -14.01 13.90
CA SER A 106 0.30 -14.04 13.81
C SER A 106 -0.43 -13.83 15.13
N ASP A 107 0.22 -14.08 16.25
CA ASP A 107 -0.26 -13.88 17.63
C ASP A 107 -0.08 -12.43 18.12
N LYS A 108 0.65 -11.58 17.39
CA LYS A 108 0.98 -10.21 17.78
C LYS A 108 0.10 -9.14 17.14
N PHE A 109 -0.95 -9.51 16.45
CA PHE A 109 -1.96 -8.59 15.89
C PHE A 109 -3.30 -9.30 15.69
N ILE A 110 -4.37 -8.50 15.67
CA ILE A 110 -5.72 -8.94 15.35
C ILE A 110 -6.15 -8.18 14.09
N ILE A 111 -6.68 -8.88 13.09
CA ILE A 111 -7.34 -8.24 11.95
C ILE A 111 -8.85 -8.33 12.21
N GLU A 112 -9.48 -7.15 12.21
CA GLU A 112 -10.93 -7.00 12.36
C GLU A 112 -11.53 -6.64 11.01
N PRO A 113 -12.14 -7.60 10.27
CA PRO A 113 -12.64 -7.35 8.94
C PRO A 113 -14.06 -6.76 8.96
N ARG A 114 -14.35 -5.92 7.96
CA ARG A 114 -15.68 -5.46 7.59
C ARG A 114 -15.83 -5.59 6.08
N TRP A 115 -16.86 -6.31 5.68
CA TRP A 115 -17.19 -6.61 4.30
C TRP A 115 -18.52 -5.96 3.94
N ALA A 116 -18.57 -5.21 2.84
CA ALA A 116 -19.80 -4.59 2.38
C ALA A 116 -20.62 -5.48 1.41
N ASP A 117 -20.15 -6.71 1.15
CA ASP A 117 -20.84 -7.72 0.34
C ASP A 117 -21.36 -7.22 -1.02
N GLY A 118 -20.61 -6.28 -1.64
CA GLY A 118 -20.99 -5.63 -2.89
C GLY A 118 -21.87 -4.39 -2.71
N LEU A 119 -22.34 -4.11 -1.51
CA LEU A 119 -23.23 -2.99 -1.17
C LEU A 119 -22.40 -1.78 -0.71
N GLY A 120 -21.87 -1.02 -1.67
CA GLY A 120 -20.97 0.11 -1.41
C GLY A 120 -21.53 1.16 -0.46
N GLU A 121 -22.85 1.33 -0.40
CA GLU A 121 -23.56 2.22 0.52
C GLU A 121 -23.40 1.85 2.00
N GLN A 122 -23.00 0.63 2.31
CA GLN A 122 -22.73 0.19 3.69
C GLN A 122 -21.34 0.62 4.20
N LEU A 123 -20.42 0.96 3.31
CA LEU A 123 -19.03 1.27 3.68
C LEU A 123 -18.90 2.41 4.72
N PRO A 124 -19.66 3.52 4.67
CA PRO A 124 -19.58 4.55 5.70
C PRO A 124 -20.01 4.06 7.09
N LYS A 125 -21.00 3.15 7.16
CA LYS A 125 -21.42 2.52 8.42
C LYS A 125 -20.34 1.61 8.96
N LEU A 126 -19.80 0.72 8.12
CA LEU A 126 -18.76 -0.23 8.46
C LEU A 126 -17.45 0.46 8.89
N ALA A 127 -17.11 1.58 8.25
CA ALA A 127 -15.97 2.40 8.66
C ALA A 127 -16.16 2.96 10.08
N ARG A 128 -17.37 3.48 10.41
CA ARG A 128 -17.70 3.95 11.76
C ARG A 128 -17.65 2.82 12.80
N GLU A 129 -18.09 1.61 12.45
CA GLU A 129 -17.96 0.45 13.35
C GLU A 129 -16.49 0.14 13.66
N LEU A 130 -15.60 0.21 12.67
CA LEU A 130 -14.17 -0.01 12.88
C LEU A 130 -13.55 1.05 13.80
N ILE A 131 -13.87 2.33 13.60
CA ILE A 131 -13.30 3.40 14.44
C ILE A 131 -13.86 3.41 15.87
N ALA A 132 -15.01 2.76 16.12
CA ALA A 132 -15.52 2.55 17.47
C ALA A 132 -14.70 1.49 18.26
N LEU A 133 -13.90 0.71 17.59
CA LEU A 133 -12.95 -0.23 18.19
C LEU A 133 -11.57 0.46 18.39
N PRO A 134 -10.74 -0.04 19.30
CA PRO A 134 -9.39 0.50 19.52
C PRO A 134 -8.43 0.08 18.40
N VAL A 135 -8.78 0.39 17.13
CA VAL A 135 -7.95 0.02 15.99
C VAL A 135 -6.72 0.94 15.89
N ALA A 136 -5.55 0.34 15.74
CA ALA A 136 -4.29 1.04 15.58
C ALA A 136 -4.06 1.55 14.15
N ALA A 137 -4.71 0.93 13.16
CA ALA A 137 -4.69 1.33 11.75
C ALA A 137 -5.87 0.69 11.00
N ILE A 138 -6.23 1.24 9.84
CA ILE A 138 -7.27 0.70 8.95
C ILE A 138 -6.65 0.42 7.58
N ALA A 139 -6.71 -0.83 7.13
CA ALA A 139 -6.42 -1.21 5.76
C ALA A 139 -7.71 -1.13 4.93
N ALA A 140 -7.76 -0.19 3.99
CA ALA A 140 -8.95 0.08 3.18
C ALA A 140 -8.72 -0.34 1.72
N GLY A 141 -9.42 -1.37 1.27
CA GLY A 141 -9.27 -1.95 -0.05
C GLY A 141 -10.27 -1.44 -1.06
N GLY A 142 -9.76 -0.77 -2.10
CA GLY A 142 -10.52 -0.10 -3.13
C GLY A 142 -10.87 1.35 -2.76
N ILE A 143 -11.12 2.15 -3.81
CA ILE A 143 -11.39 3.59 -3.66
C ILE A 143 -12.59 3.87 -2.75
N PRO A 144 -13.75 3.19 -2.90
CA PRO A 144 -14.91 3.46 -2.05
C PRO A 144 -14.64 3.20 -0.56
N ALA A 145 -13.91 2.13 -0.23
CA ALA A 145 -13.56 1.83 1.16
C ALA A 145 -12.56 2.86 1.72
N ALA A 146 -11.58 3.29 0.90
CA ALA A 146 -10.61 4.30 1.30
C ALA A 146 -11.28 5.67 1.53
N GLN A 147 -12.23 6.06 0.70
CA GLN A 147 -13.04 7.28 0.88
C GLN A 147 -13.88 7.21 2.14
N ALA A 148 -14.59 6.10 2.36
CA ALA A 148 -15.41 5.90 3.57
C ALA A 148 -14.56 5.94 4.85
N ALA A 149 -13.37 5.34 4.85
CA ALA A 149 -12.44 5.42 5.98
C ALA A 149 -11.92 6.84 6.20
N LYS A 150 -11.57 7.57 5.12
CA LYS A 150 -11.14 8.97 5.17
C LYS A 150 -12.18 9.90 5.78
N GLU A 151 -13.45 9.72 5.43
CA GLU A 151 -14.56 10.49 5.97
C GLU A 151 -14.84 10.17 7.45
N ALA A 152 -14.55 8.92 7.86
CA ALA A 152 -14.84 8.46 9.21
C ALA A 152 -13.81 8.93 10.24
N THR A 153 -12.53 9.12 9.87
CA THR A 153 -11.47 9.51 10.81
C THR A 153 -10.36 10.35 10.17
N ALA A 154 -9.88 11.34 10.92
CA ALA A 154 -8.71 12.14 10.57
C ALA A 154 -7.45 11.77 11.38
N SER A 155 -7.57 10.89 12.38
CA SER A 155 -6.49 10.57 13.31
C SER A 155 -5.96 9.14 13.20
N ILE A 156 -6.84 8.15 12.97
CA ILE A 156 -6.41 6.76 12.82
C ILE A 156 -5.70 6.60 11.47
N PRO A 157 -4.48 6.05 11.43
CA PRO A 157 -3.77 5.79 10.17
C PRO A 157 -4.59 4.91 9.22
N ILE A 158 -4.70 5.35 7.97
CA ILE A 158 -5.40 4.61 6.91
C ILE A 158 -4.40 4.21 5.84
N ILE A 159 -4.34 2.92 5.55
CA ILE A 159 -3.53 2.35 4.48
C ILE A 159 -4.47 1.91 3.37
N PHE A 160 -4.56 2.72 2.30
CA PHE A 160 -5.37 2.33 1.15
C PHE A 160 -4.64 1.35 0.24
N VAL A 161 -5.39 0.46 -0.41
CA VAL A 161 -4.93 -0.39 -1.51
C VAL A 161 -5.88 -0.20 -2.67
N THR A 162 -5.42 0.44 -3.76
CA THR A 162 -6.29 0.80 -4.87
C THR A 162 -5.69 0.48 -6.23
N GLY A 163 -6.56 0.17 -7.21
CA GLY A 163 -6.19 0.06 -8.63
C GLY A 163 -6.37 1.36 -9.41
N GLY A 164 -6.91 2.41 -8.78
CA GLY A 164 -7.04 3.74 -9.36
C GLY A 164 -5.92 4.69 -8.96
N ASP A 165 -5.92 5.88 -9.55
CA ASP A 165 -4.98 6.94 -9.17
C ASP A 165 -5.45 7.64 -7.89
N PRO A 166 -4.70 7.51 -6.79
CA PRO A 166 -5.11 8.07 -5.50
C PRO A 166 -5.17 9.61 -5.48
N GLN A 167 -4.48 10.31 -6.40
CA GLN A 167 -4.57 11.77 -6.53
C GLN A 167 -5.85 12.19 -7.27
N THR A 168 -6.13 11.59 -8.42
CA THR A 168 -7.36 11.82 -9.20
C THR A 168 -8.59 11.49 -8.38
N GLU A 169 -8.54 10.43 -7.59
CA GLU A 169 -9.61 10.02 -6.68
C GLU A 169 -9.61 10.79 -5.34
N ARG A 170 -8.76 11.80 -5.21
CA ARG A 170 -8.68 12.71 -4.06
C ARG A 170 -8.47 12.00 -2.72
N LEU A 171 -7.84 10.84 -2.73
CA LEU A 171 -7.45 10.15 -1.49
C LEU A 171 -6.31 10.90 -0.83
N VAL A 172 -5.31 11.28 -1.61
CA VAL A 172 -4.13 12.04 -1.17
C VAL A 172 -3.83 13.19 -2.13
N PRO A 173 -3.24 14.29 -1.66
CA PRO A 173 -2.86 15.42 -2.52
C PRO A 173 -1.67 15.09 -3.42
N SER A 174 -0.78 14.19 -2.98
CA SER A 174 0.41 13.76 -3.73
C SER A 174 0.81 12.34 -3.33
N ILE A 175 1.27 11.52 -4.29
CA ILE A 175 1.77 10.17 -4.03
C ILE A 175 3.05 10.23 -3.19
N ASN A 176 3.95 11.17 -3.49
CA ASN A 176 5.24 11.30 -2.81
C ASN A 176 5.14 11.98 -1.43
N ARG A 177 4.06 12.74 -1.20
CA ARG A 177 3.77 13.42 0.07
C ARG A 177 2.27 13.34 0.36
N PRO A 178 1.81 12.17 0.82
CA PRO A 178 0.38 11.92 1.02
C PRO A 178 -0.27 12.90 2.00
N GLY A 179 0.47 13.31 3.04
CA GLY A 179 -0.03 14.18 4.10
C GLY A 179 -1.16 13.55 4.92
N GLY A 180 -1.53 14.20 6.03
CA GLY A 180 -2.60 13.71 6.90
C GLY A 180 -2.37 12.30 7.44
N ASN A 181 -3.48 11.55 7.65
CA ASN A 181 -3.47 10.20 8.21
C ASN A 181 -3.56 9.08 7.13
N MET A 182 -3.45 9.41 5.85
CA MET A 182 -3.57 8.44 4.76
C MET A 182 -2.25 8.18 4.05
N THR A 183 -1.94 6.93 3.85
CA THR A 183 -0.89 6.43 2.94
C THR A 183 -1.37 5.15 2.28
N GLY A 184 -0.63 4.60 1.34
CA GLY A 184 -1.07 3.33 0.78
C GLY A 184 -0.29 2.85 -0.43
N VAL A 185 -0.85 1.84 -1.08
CA VAL A 185 -0.29 1.19 -2.26
C VAL A 185 -1.29 1.30 -3.40
N SER A 186 -0.84 1.80 -4.52
CA SER A 186 -1.58 1.72 -5.78
C SER A 186 -0.96 0.64 -6.66
N PHE A 187 -1.79 -0.31 -7.11
CA PHE A 187 -1.45 -1.27 -8.16
C PHE A 187 -1.99 -0.80 -9.52
N TYR A 188 -1.98 0.49 -9.70
CA TYR A 188 -2.52 1.25 -10.80
C TYR A 188 -2.13 0.68 -12.17
N ASN A 189 -3.13 0.40 -13.02
CA ASN A 189 -2.93 -0.31 -14.28
C ASN A 189 -2.71 0.62 -15.49
N ILE A 190 -3.05 1.91 -15.39
CA ILE A 190 -2.93 2.84 -16.52
C ILE A 190 -1.48 3.11 -16.91
N PRO A 191 -0.53 3.42 -15.97
CA PRO A 191 0.87 3.63 -16.33
C PRO A 191 1.55 2.42 -16.98
N VAL A 192 0.93 1.24 -16.91
CA VAL A 192 1.47 0.03 -17.53
C VAL A 192 0.88 -0.26 -18.91
N THR A 193 -0.05 0.56 -19.40
CA THR A 193 -0.66 0.40 -20.73
C THR A 193 0.41 0.44 -21.82
N GLY A 194 1.28 1.45 -21.79
CA GLY A 194 2.40 1.54 -22.72
C GLY A 194 3.38 0.37 -22.62
N LYS A 195 3.66 -0.12 -21.40
CA LYS A 195 4.49 -1.30 -21.19
C LYS A 195 3.87 -2.58 -21.74
N ARG A 196 2.54 -2.71 -21.62
CA ARG A 196 1.80 -3.84 -22.22
C ARG A 196 1.92 -3.84 -23.74
N LEU A 197 1.77 -2.68 -24.37
CA LEU A 197 1.91 -2.56 -25.83
C LEU A 197 3.35 -2.88 -26.27
N ALA A 198 4.35 -2.34 -25.56
CA ALA A 198 5.75 -2.64 -25.81
C ALA A 198 6.07 -4.13 -25.65
N LEU A 199 5.56 -4.77 -24.59
CA LEU A 199 5.72 -6.21 -24.39
C LEU A 199 5.09 -7.03 -25.51
N LEU A 200 3.88 -6.66 -25.95
CA LEU A 200 3.23 -7.34 -27.07
C LEU A 200 4.03 -7.20 -28.37
N HIS A 201 4.56 -6.00 -28.63
CA HIS A 201 5.43 -5.73 -29.77
C HIS A 201 6.72 -6.59 -29.71
N GLU A 202 7.34 -6.70 -28.54
CA GLU A 202 8.53 -7.56 -28.33
C GLU A 202 8.22 -9.05 -28.54
N MET A 203 7.04 -9.50 -28.10
CA MET A 203 6.61 -10.89 -28.25
C MET A 203 6.25 -11.26 -29.69
N VAL A 204 5.76 -10.28 -30.48
CA VAL A 204 5.33 -10.49 -31.87
C VAL A 204 5.96 -9.44 -32.77
N PRO A 205 7.31 -9.48 -32.95
CA PRO A 205 8.05 -8.40 -33.64
C PRO A 205 7.68 -8.25 -35.11
N ASN A 206 7.09 -9.29 -35.74
CA ASN A 206 6.66 -9.28 -37.13
C ASN A 206 5.22 -8.76 -37.32
N ALA A 207 4.54 -8.35 -36.25
CA ALA A 207 3.19 -7.76 -36.34
C ALA A 207 3.30 -6.33 -36.87
N GLU A 208 3.04 -6.15 -38.17
CA GLU A 208 3.01 -4.79 -38.78
C GLU A 208 1.92 -3.92 -38.14
N VAL A 209 0.78 -4.53 -37.82
CA VAL A 209 -0.36 -3.88 -37.17
C VAL A 209 -0.76 -4.64 -35.91
N ILE A 210 -0.95 -3.93 -34.81
CA ILE A 210 -1.57 -4.46 -33.59
C ILE A 210 -3.01 -3.93 -33.53
N ALA A 211 -3.98 -4.86 -33.46
CA ALA A 211 -5.37 -4.48 -33.16
C ALA A 211 -5.53 -4.17 -31.67
N VAL A 212 -6.29 -3.14 -31.37
CA VAL A 212 -6.58 -2.69 -29.99
C VAL A 212 -8.10 -2.78 -29.79
N LEU A 213 -8.54 -3.74 -29.02
CA LEU A 213 -9.96 -3.93 -28.69
C LEU A 213 -10.29 -3.18 -27.41
N GLN A 214 -11.23 -2.23 -27.46
CA GLN A 214 -11.61 -1.39 -26.33
C GLN A 214 -13.13 -1.33 -26.12
N ASP A 215 -13.54 -1.24 -24.86
CA ASP A 215 -14.92 -0.95 -24.48
C ASP A 215 -15.13 0.57 -24.42
N PRO A 216 -15.94 1.17 -25.34
CA PRO A 216 -16.19 2.61 -25.35
C PRO A 216 -16.96 3.10 -24.11
N ASN A 217 -17.62 2.21 -23.35
CA ASN A 217 -18.36 2.51 -22.13
C ASN A 217 -17.47 2.43 -20.87
N SER A 218 -16.21 2.00 -21.00
CA SER A 218 -15.27 1.96 -19.89
C SER A 218 -14.92 3.38 -19.43
N ARG A 219 -14.88 3.59 -18.10
CA ARG A 219 -14.44 4.88 -17.53
C ARG A 219 -13.03 5.26 -17.95
N THR A 220 -12.20 4.28 -18.25
CA THR A 220 -10.79 4.48 -18.62
C THR A 220 -10.59 4.57 -20.14
N PHE A 221 -11.63 4.39 -20.94
CA PHE A 221 -11.53 4.32 -22.40
C PHE A 221 -10.69 5.44 -23.01
N GLN A 222 -11.02 6.71 -22.75
CA GLN A 222 -10.33 7.85 -23.33
C GLN A 222 -8.87 7.96 -22.87
N THR A 223 -8.61 7.67 -21.59
CA THR A 223 -7.27 7.75 -21.04
C THR A 223 -6.40 6.62 -21.56
N GLU A 224 -6.93 5.40 -21.57
CA GLU A 224 -6.24 4.22 -22.10
C GLU A 224 -5.95 4.37 -23.60
N THR A 225 -6.91 4.88 -24.39
CA THR A 225 -6.72 5.16 -25.82
C THR A 225 -5.55 6.10 -26.05
N ARG A 226 -5.51 7.25 -25.36
CA ARG A 226 -4.42 8.22 -25.49
C ARG A 226 -3.06 7.62 -25.13
N GLU A 227 -2.99 6.81 -24.10
CA GLU A 227 -1.75 6.16 -23.69
C GLU A 227 -1.28 5.11 -24.68
N ILE A 228 -2.20 4.31 -25.24
CA ILE A 228 -1.89 3.32 -26.27
C ILE A 228 -1.37 4.03 -27.52
N GLU A 229 -2.05 5.07 -27.99
CA GLU A 229 -1.61 5.85 -29.16
C GLU A 229 -0.24 6.51 -28.93
N ALA A 230 0.01 7.06 -27.75
CA ALA A 230 1.30 7.64 -27.40
C ALA A 230 2.41 6.60 -27.38
N ALA A 231 2.14 5.44 -26.79
CA ALA A 231 3.09 4.32 -26.74
C ALA A 231 3.37 3.75 -28.13
N ALA A 232 2.33 3.58 -28.94
CA ALA A 232 2.46 3.11 -30.33
C ALA A 232 3.33 4.04 -31.17
N ARG A 233 3.13 5.36 -31.05
CA ARG A 233 3.99 6.35 -31.71
C ARG A 233 5.44 6.28 -31.23
N ALA A 234 5.65 6.08 -29.92
CA ALA A 234 6.99 6.03 -29.34
C ALA A 234 7.82 4.83 -29.84
N ILE A 235 7.19 3.71 -30.13
CA ILE A 235 7.86 2.48 -30.61
C ILE A 235 7.69 2.26 -32.11
N GLY A 236 7.06 3.20 -32.84
CA GLY A 236 6.84 3.10 -34.30
C GLY A 236 5.84 2.01 -34.72
N GLN A 237 4.95 1.55 -33.79
CA GLN A 237 3.99 0.49 -34.05
C GLN A 237 2.70 1.05 -34.65
N LYS A 238 2.23 0.46 -35.77
CA LYS A 238 0.89 0.75 -36.30
C LYS A 238 -0.16 0.05 -35.44
N ILE A 239 -1.22 0.76 -35.12
CA ILE A 239 -2.36 0.22 -34.36
C ILE A 239 -3.68 0.45 -35.10
N THR A 240 -4.65 -0.44 -34.88
CA THR A 240 -6.04 -0.28 -35.32
C THR A 240 -6.95 -0.45 -34.12
N ILE A 241 -7.71 0.59 -33.77
CA ILE A 241 -8.65 0.55 -32.64
C ILE A 241 -9.97 -0.01 -33.11
N VAL A 242 -10.43 -1.06 -32.44
CA VAL A 242 -11.73 -1.72 -32.64
C VAL A 242 -12.51 -1.61 -31.32
N LYS A 243 -13.80 -1.30 -31.42
CA LYS A 243 -14.65 -1.08 -30.25
C LYS A 243 -15.67 -2.19 -30.12
N ALA A 244 -15.96 -2.59 -28.87
CA ALA A 244 -17.03 -3.52 -28.54
C ALA A 244 -17.57 -3.26 -27.13
N SER A 245 -18.89 -3.20 -26.98
CA SER A 245 -19.63 -2.99 -25.73
C SER A 245 -20.75 -4.00 -25.52
N SER A 246 -20.86 -4.97 -26.40
CA SER A 246 -21.80 -6.10 -26.33
C SER A 246 -21.13 -7.38 -26.82
N GLU A 247 -21.74 -8.52 -26.50
CA GLU A 247 -21.25 -9.84 -26.91
C GLU A 247 -21.23 -10.01 -28.43
N GLN A 248 -22.25 -9.48 -29.10
CA GLN A 248 -22.32 -9.49 -30.56
C GLN A 248 -21.24 -8.58 -31.16
N GLU A 249 -21.01 -7.43 -30.57
CA GLU A 249 -19.96 -6.51 -31.02
C GLU A 249 -18.55 -7.10 -30.83
N ILE A 250 -18.29 -7.92 -29.79
CA ILE A 250 -17.02 -8.66 -29.66
C ILE A 250 -16.82 -9.56 -30.89
N ASN A 251 -17.83 -10.34 -31.31
CA ASN A 251 -17.73 -11.21 -32.48
C ASN A 251 -17.48 -10.41 -33.78
N ALA A 252 -18.17 -9.29 -33.94
CA ALA A 252 -17.97 -8.38 -35.08
C ALA A 252 -16.58 -7.73 -35.05
N ALA A 253 -16.09 -7.37 -33.87
CA ALA A 253 -14.76 -6.82 -33.67
C ALA A 253 -13.67 -7.81 -34.08
N PHE A 254 -13.78 -9.08 -33.71
CA PHE A 254 -12.82 -10.10 -34.13
C PHE A 254 -12.87 -10.35 -35.65
N SER A 255 -14.03 -10.24 -36.26
CA SER A 255 -14.14 -10.28 -37.74
C SER A 255 -13.42 -9.08 -38.40
N THR A 256 -13.46 -7.93 -37.75
CA THR A 256 -12.72 -6.72 -38.19
C THR A 256 -11.22 -6.89 -37.99
N VAL A 257 -10.80 -7.44 -36.85
CA VAL A 257 -9.40 -7.76 -36.56
C VAL A 257 -8.81 -8.69 -37.62
N ALA A 258 -9.51 -9.77 -37.96
CA ALA A 258 -9.07 -10.69 -39.02
C ALA A 258 -8.89 -10.00 -40.39
N LYS A 259 -9.78 -9.07 -40.74
CA LYS A 259 -9.71 -8.33 -42.01
C LYS A 259 -8.65 -7.24 -42.03
N SER A 260 -8.23 -6.73 -40.86
CA SER A 260 -7.24 -5.64 -40.75
C SER A 260 -5.81 -6.09 -41.00
N GLY A 261 -5.54 -7.38 -41.08
CA GLY A 261 -4.17 -7.92 -41.17
C GLY A 261 -3.36 -7.76 -39.88
N ALA A 262 -4.05 -7.58 -38.74
CA ALA A 262 -3.38 -7.46 -37.46
C ALA A 262 -2.68 -8.76 -37.08
N GLY A 263 -1.39 -8.67 -36.75
CA GLY A 263 -0.58 -9.81 -36.32
C GLY A 263 -0.65 -10.07 -34.80
N ALA A 264 -1.22 -9.15 -34.03
CA ALA A 264 -1.39 -9.28 -32.58
C ALA A 264 -2.59 -8.47 -32.10
N LEU A 265 -3.12 -8.82 -30.90
CA LEU A 265 -4.29 -8.20 -30.29
C LEU A 265 -3.97 -7.67 -28.89
N PHE A 266 -4.20 -6.38 -28.67
CA PHE A 266 -4.23 -5.77 -27.35
C PHE A 266 -5.69 -5.65 -26.88
N VAL A 267 -6.05 -6.32 -25.79
CA VAL A 267 -7.37 -6.20 -25.18
C VAL A 267 -7.32 -5.20 -24.03
N GLY A 268 -8.10 -4.13 -24.13
CA GLY A 268 -8.19 -3.06 -23.16
C GLY A 268 -8.84 -3.50 -21.83
N GLY A 269 -8.77 -2.60 -20.85
CA GLY A 269 -9.32 -2.81 -19.51
C GLY A 269 -10.83 -2.57 -19.47
N GLY A 270 -11.51 -3.23 -18.51
CA GLY A 270 -12.90 -2.98 -18.21
C GLY A 270 -13.62 -4.18 -17.61
N ALA A 271 -14.64 -3.90 -16.79
CA ALA A 271 -15.44 -4.95 -16.16
C ALA A 271 -16.17 -5.83 -17.21
N PHE A 272 -16.59 -5.23 -18.31
CA PHE A 272 -17.25 -5.92 -19.39
C PHE A 272 -16.36 -7.00 -20.02
N PHE A 273 -15.12 -6.67 -20.39
CA PHE A 273 -14.19 -7.66 -20.95
C PHE A 273 -13.73 -8.70 -19.93
N ASN A 274 -13.58 -8.32 -18.67
CA ASN A 274 -13.27 -9.30 -17.62
C ASN A 274 -14.39 -10.36 -17.48
N ALA A 275 -15.66 -9.93 -17.55
CA ALA A 275 -16.80 -10.85 -17.52
C ALA A 275 -16.92 -11.71 -18.79
N ARG A 276 -16.24 -11.35 -19.87
CA ARG A 276 -16.24 -12.07 -21.18
C ARG A 276 -14.88 -12.73 -21.48
N ALA A 277 -14.06 -12.95 -20.46
CA ALA A 277 -12.72 -13.51 -20.61
C ALA A 277 -12.68 -14.77 -21.47
N SER A 278 -13.56 -15.76 -21.20
CA SER A 278 -13.62 -17.01 -21.94
C SER A 278 -13.99 -16.83 -23.43
N GLN A 279 -14.90 -15.87 -23.74
CA GLN A 279 -15.26 -15.55 -25.13
C GLN A 279 -14.06 -14.94 -25.87
N LEU A 280 -13.40 -13.94 -25.24
CA LEU A 280 -12.24 -13.25 -25.83
C LEU A 280 -11.09 -14.22 -26.10
N VAL A 281 -10.79 -15.10 -25.14
CA VAL A 281 -9.75 -16.12 -25.26
C VAL A 281 -10.09 -17.13 -26.37
N GLY A 282 -11.33 -17.62 -26.39
CA GLY A 282 -11.78 -18.56 -27.44
C GLY A 282 -11.67 -17.98 -28.84
N LEU A 283 -12.07 -16.71 -29.03
CA LEU A 283 -11.99 -16.03 -30.33
C LEU A 283 -10.54 -15.75 -30.75
N ALA A 284 -9.68 -15.36 -29.82
CA ALA A 284 -8.27 -15.17 -30.10
C ALA A 284 -7.57 -16.48 -30.49
N ALA A 285 -7.91 -17.59 -29.83
CA ALA A 285 -7.40 -18.90 -30.14
C ALA A 285 -7.91 -19.40 -31.54
N LEU A 286 -9.19 -19.20 -31.84
CA LEU A 286 -9.77 -19.57 -33.15
C LEU A 286 -9.10 -18.84 -34.31
N GLN A 287 -8.67 -17.58 -34.11
CA GLN A 287 -7.97 -16.79 -35.11
C GLN A 287 -6.44 -16.96 -35.05
N ALA A 288 -5.93 -17.79 -34.12
CA ALA A 288 -4.51 -17.95 -33.86
C ALA A 288 -3.77 -16.60 -33.69
N ILE A 289 -4.46 -15.57 -33.11
CA ILE A 289 -3.89 -14.25 -32.92
C ILE A 289 -3.31 -14.12 -31.49
N PRO A 290 -1.99 -13.85 -31.34
CA PRO A 290 -1.41 -13.59 -30.04
C PRO A 290 -2.06 -12.39 -29.37
N ALA A 291 -2.50 -12.54 -28.11
CA ALA A 291 -3.24 -11.50 -27.42
C ALA A 291 -2.67 -11.21 -26.03
N ILE A 292 -2.58 -9.92 -25.68
CA ILE A 292 -2.27 -9.45 -24.32
C ILE A 292 -3.52 -8.90 -23.65
N TYR A 293 -3.69 -9.23 -22.38
CA TYR A 293 -4.85 -8.88 -21.58
C TYR A 293 -4.49 -8.02 -20.36
N VAL A 294 -5.47 -7.32 -19.82
CA VAL A 294 -5.31 -6.48 -18.61
C VAL A 294 -5.53 -7.29 -17.33
N SER A 295 -6.13 -8.47 -17.40
CA SER A 295 -6.51 -9.26 -16.22
C SER A 295 -5.82 -10.63 -16.20
N SER A 296 -5.28 -10.99 -15.03
CA SER A 296 -4.77 -12.35 -14.79
C SER A 296 -5.89 -13.42 -14.84
N THR A 297 -7.14 -13.05 -14.57
CA THR A 297 -8.29 -13.96 -14.71
C THR A 297 -8.49 -14.40 -16.15
N THR A 298 -8.16 -13.53 -17.13
CA THR A 298 -8.22 -13.90 -18.55
C THR A 298 -7.14 -14.91 -18.91
N VAL A 299 -5.95 -14.81 -18.31
CA VAL A 299 -4.89 -15.83 -18.49
C VAL A 299 -5.29 -17.14 -17.82
N ALA A 300 -5.92 -17.10 -16.64
CA ALA A 300 -6.47 -18.30 -16.00
C ALA A 300 -7.56 -18.99 -16.85
N ALA A 301 -8.27 -18.23 -17.69
CA ALA A 301 -9.23 -18.76 -18.66
C ALA A 301 -8.58 -19.28 -19.96
N GLY A 302 -7.24 -19.30 -20.06
CA GLY A 302 -6.48 -19.79 -21.22
C GLY A 302 -5.88 -18.69 -22.09
N GLY A 303 -5.96 -17.43 -21.72
CA GLY A 303 -5.32 -16.30 -22.43
C GLY A 303 -3.81 -16.38 -22.39
N LEU A 304 -3.14 -15.91 -23.47
CA LEU A 304 -1.70 -16.05 -23.66
C LEU A 304 -0.88 -15.32 -22.58
N VAL A 305 -1.16 -14.04 -22.35
CA VAL A 305 -0.37 -13.22 -21.42
C VAL A 305 -1.18 -12.05 -20.86
N SER A 306 -0.93 -11.70 -19.61
CA SER A 306 -1.38 -10.43 -19.02
C SER A 306 -0.20 -9.72 -18.36
N TYR A 307 -0.21 -8.40 -18.43
CA TYR A 307 0.73 -7.58 -17.66
C TYR A 307 -0.05 -6.56 -16.85
N VAL A 308 -0.11 -6.79 -15.55
CA VAL A 308 -0.98 -6.07 -14.61
C VAL A 308 -0.29 -5.93 -13.27
N GLY A 309 -0.60 -4.85 -12.56
CA GLY A 309 -0.15 -4.70 -11.17
C GLY A 309 -0.75 -5.81 -10.30
N SER A 310 0.08 -6.46 -9.52
CA SER A 310 -0.37 -7.53 -8.61
C SER A 310 -1.13 -6.95 -7.42
N GLN A 311 -2.44 -7.19 -7.36
CA GLN A 311 -3.26 -6.83 -6.21
C GLN A 311 -2.78 -7.57 -4.94
N THR A 312 -2.41 -8.82 -5.06
CA THR A 312 -1.87 -9.62 -3.95
C THR A 312 -0.58 -9.01 -3.40
N ASP A 313 0.38 -8.61 -4.27
CA ASP A 313 1.60 -7.93 -3.82
C ASP A 313 1.28 -6.56 -3.18
N ALA A 314 0.29 -5.83 -3.70
CA ALA A 314 -0.13 -4.56 -3.11
C ALA A 314 -0.67 -4.73 -1.69
N TYR A 315 -1.45 -5.79 -1.42
CA TYR A 315 -1.89 -6.10 -0.06
C TYR A 315 -0.75 -6.55 0.84
N ARG A 316 0.19 -7.35 0.32
CA ARG A 316 1.41 -7.70 1.07
C ARG A 316 2.18 -6.45 1.47
N ARG A 317 2.42 -5.51 0.56
CA ARG A 317 3.07 -4.22 0.84
C ARG A 317 2.26 -3.36 1.82
N ALA A 318 0.94 -3.37 1.75
CA ALA A 318 0.10 -2.68 2.72
C ALA A 318 0.30 -3.24 4.14
N GLY A 319 0.45 -4.56 4.29
CA GLY A 319 0.85 -5.19 5.54
C GLY A 319 2.19 -4.69 6.07
N VAL A 320 3.19 -4.55 5.19
CA VAL A 320 4.50 -3.95 5.53
C VAL A 320 4.34 -2.50 6.01
N TYR A 321 3.48 -1.70 5.37
CA TYR A 321 3.25 -0.30 5.77
C TYR A 321 2.56 -0.21 7.13
N VAL A 322 1.53 -1.05 7.37
CA VAL A 322 0.90 -1.14 8.69
C VAL A 322 1.93 -1.49 9.76
N ALA A 323 2.77 -2.50 9.52
CA ALA A 323 3.82 -2.89 10.46
C ALA A 323 4.80 -1.75 10.78
N ARG A 324 5.15 -0.92 9.80
CA ARG A 324 5.99 0.26 10.02
C ARG A 324 5.30 1.30 10.90
N ILE A 325 4.02 1.55 10.66
CA ILE A 325 3.21 2.48 11.46
C ILE A 325 3.08 1.99 12.91
N LEU A 326 2.91 0.68 13.12
CA LEU A 326 2.82 0.10 14.46
C LEU A 326 4.15 0.14 15.24
N LYS A 327 5.27 0.35 14.55
CA LYS A 327 6.61 0.49 15.16
C LYS A 327 6.97 1.93 15.54
N GLY A 328 6.25 2.92 14.99
CA GLY A 328 6.50 4.36 15.13
C GLY A 328 7.32 4.93 13.98
#